data_6017a976d9120a0d88341bfe23130221
#
_entry.id   6017a976d9120a0d88341bfe23130221
#
_cell.length_a   1.000
_cell.length_b   1.000
_cell.length_c   1.000
_cell.angle_alpha   90.00
_cell.angle_beta   90.00
_cell.angle_gamma   90.00
#
_symmetry.space_group_name_H-M   'P 1'
#
loop_
_entity.id
_entity.type
_entity.pdbx_description
1 polymer ?
#
loop_
_entity_poly.entity_id
_entity_poly.type
_entity_poly.pdbx_seq_one_letter_code
_entity_poly.pdbx_strand_id
1 'polypeptide(L)'
;MVDLSSYQHNCQVETLSNGLEVVICPDNTSSVAAIQIWCRTGSIHEDKWLGAGLSHVLEHMLFKGTTTRSGVELDHLIQDAGGYFNAYTSFDRTVYHVTTPSSGTKIALDVLADIALNATLPDDELETELDVIRREMEMGNDDPSRRSSRRLFETAYTHSPYRHTVIGYRDIFDQLDREAIESYYRARYAPNNCFFVVTGDVNPGEVISVLSEKYASQPMLPLPPVLIPP
;
A
#
# COMPACT_ATOMS: atom_id res chain seq x y z
N MET A 1 38.06 2.23 0.36
CA MET A 1 37.07 1.57 1.21
C MET A 1 36.27 2.70 1.83
N VAL A 2 35.02 2.88 1.47
CA VAL A 2 34.19 3.93 2.09
C VAL A 2 33.86 3.43 3.50
N ASP A 3 34.16 4.22 4.52
CA ASP A 3 33.81 3.93 5.90
C ASP A 3 32.30 4.08 6.05
N LEU A 4 31.59 2.97 6.15
CA LEU A 4 30.14 2.92 6.33
C LEU A 4 29.71 3.07 7.79
N SER A 5 30.65 3.16 8.73
CA SER A 5 30.34 3.32 10.15
C SER A 5 29.69 4.69 10.49
N SER A 6 29.88 5.70 9.62
CA SER A 6 29.22 6.99 9.74
C SER A 6 27.75 7.00 9.30
N TYR A 7 27.26 5.94 8.66
CA TYR A 7 25.86 5.75 8.26
C TYR A 7 25.06 4.91 9.27
N GLN A 8 25.32 5.08 10.56
CA GLN A 8 24.40 4.57 11.57
C GLN A 8 23.14 5.44 11.55
N HIS A 9 22.15 5.05 10.75
CA HIS A 9 20.83 5.62 10.83
C HIS A 9 20.28 5.30 12.23
N ASN A 10 19.96 6.32 13.02
CA ASN A 10 19.29 6.18 14.32
C ASN A 10 17.81 5.87 14.07
N CYS A 11 17.53 4.74 13.40
CA CYS A 11 16.17 4.29 13.23
C CYS A 11 15.64 3.74 14.54
N GLN A 12 14.43 4.10 14.87
CA GLN A 12 13.68 3.55 16.00
C GLN A 12 12.44 2.83 15.49
N VAL A 13 12.01 1.80 16.21
CA VAL A 13 10.80 1.04 15.92
C VAL A 13 9.91 1.12 17.15
N GLU A 14 8.71 1.64 16.97
CA GLU A 14 7.67 1.69 17.99
C GLU A 14 6.50 0.78 17.56
N THR A 15 5.88 0.13 18.53
CA THR A 15 4.69 -0.69 18.30
C THR A 15 3.54 -0.17 19.13
N LEU A 16 2.47 0.25 18.50
CA LEU A 16 1.26 0.70 19.18
C LEU A 16 0.50 -0.50 19.79
N SER A 17 -0.37 -0.21 20.76
CA SER A 17 -1.11 -1.25 21.49
C SER A 17 -1.98 -2.17 20.61
N ASN A 18 -2.35 -1.70 19.41
CA ASN A 18 -3.11 -2.43 18.40
C ASN A 18 -2.24 -3.17 17.37
N GLY A 19 -0.92 -3.25 17.61
CA GLY A 19 0.02 -3.97 16.78
C GLY A 19 0.52 -3.22 15.53
N LEU A 20 0.14 -1.94 15.34
CA LEU A 20 0.73 -1.11 14.29
C LEU A 20 2.20 -0.83 14.63
N GLU A 21 3.10 -1.18 13.74
CA GLU A 21 4.52 -0.85 13.85
C GLU A 21 4.82 0.46 13.12
N VAL A 22 5.70 1.27 13.70
CA VAL A 22 6.16 2.54 13.12
C VAL A 22 7.68 2.57 13.15
N VAL A 23 8.29 2.53 11.98
CA VAL A 23 9.75 2.66 11.79
C VAL A 23 10.06 4.11 11.46
N ILE A 24 10.86 4.78 12.29
CA ILE A 24 11.20 6.19 12.09
C ILE A 24 12.71 6.32 11.99
N CYS A 25 13.18 6.88 10.88
CA CYS A 25 14.60 7.12 10.61
C CYS A 25 14.83 8.62 10.37
N PRO A 26 15.03 9.43 11.42
CA PRO A 26 15.27 10.85 11.29
C PRO A 26 16.57 11.14 10.54
N ASP A 27 16.49 12.02 9.56
CA ASP A 27 17.64 12.55 8.81
C ASP A 27 17.34 14.00 8.40
N ASN A 28 17.95 14.93 9.08
CA ASN A 28 17.76 16.37 8.88
C ASN A 28 18.80 17.02 7.95
N THR A 29 19.48 16.21 7.14
CA THR A 29 20.44 16.70 6.14
C THR A 29 19.74 17.45 4.99
N SER A 30 18.44 17.22 4.80
CA SER A 30 17.58 17.88 3.82
C SER A 30 16.21 18.10 4.42
N SER A 31 15.54 19.23 4.11
CA SER A 31 14.19 19.55 4.58
C SER A 31 13.10 18.78 3.81
N VAL A 32 13.26 17.47 3.70
CA VAL A 32 12.34 16.55 3.00
C VAL A 32 12.00 15.39 3.91
N ALA A 33 10.76 14.92 3.81
CA ALA A 33 10.29 13.71 4.47
C ALA A 33 9.69 12.74 3.45
N ALA A 34 9.96 11.44 3.63
CA ALA A 34 9.31 10.36 2.92
C ALA A 34 8.52 9.52 3.93
N ILE A 35 7.23 9.40 3.69
CA ILE A 35 6.28 8.68 4.54
C ILE A 35 5.69 7.54 3.73
N GLN A 36 5.71 6.34 4.26
CA GLN A 36 5.16 5.16 3.61
C GLN A 36 4.28 4.39 4.58
N ILE A 37 3.15 3.87 4.09
CA ILE A 37 2.41 2.80 4.76
C ILE A 37 2.56 1.53 3.93
N TRP A 38 2.98 0.48 4.59
CA TRP A 38 3.17 -0.86 4.04
C TRP A 38 2.07 -1.77 4.57
N CYS A 39 1.29 -2.34 3.69
CA CYS A 39 0.41 -3.46 4.01
C CYS A 39 1.14 -4.77 3.67
N ARG A 40 1.25 -5.69 4.64
CA ARG A 40 1.86 -7.03 4.45
C ARG A 40 0.93 -7.94 3.65
N THR A 41 0.42 -7.41 2.55
CA THR A 41 -0.55 -8.09 1.69
C THR A 41 -0.32 -7.67 0.24
N GLY A 42 -0.22 -8.64 -0.63
CA GLY A 42 -0.07 -8.51 -2.06
C GLY A 42 -0.74 -9.69 -2.77
N SER A 43 -0.44 -9.90 -4.04
CA SER A 43 -1.17 -10.84 -4.89
C SER A 43 -1.17 -12.30 -4.42
N ILE A 44 -0.19 -12.73 -3.63
CA ILE A 44 -0.17 -14.10 -3.06
C ILE A 44 -1.20 -14.32 -1.95
N HIS A 45 -1.84 -13.26 -1.46
CA HIS A 45 -2.77 -13.29 -0.33
C HIS A 45 -4.25 -13.27 -0.76
N GLU A 46 -4.52 -13.40 -2.06
CA GLU A 46 -5.87 -13.26 -2.63
C GLU A 46 -6.76 -14.50 -2.44
N ASP A 47 -6.29 -15.54 -1.75
CA ASP A 47 -7.02 -16.75 -1.39
C ASP A 47 -7.80 -17.37 -2.59
N LYS A 48 -9.12 -17.44 -2.49
CA LYS A 48 -9.98 -17.95 -3.57
C LYS A 48 -9.94 -17.12 -4.85
N TRP A 49 -9.47 -15.89 -4.76
CA TRP A 49 -9.30 -14.95 -5.86
C TRP A 49 -7.87 -14.89 -6.39
N LEU A 50 -7.04 -15.90 -6.08
CA LEU A 50 -5.65 -15.92 -6.51
C LEU A 50 -5.53 -15.77 -8.02
N GLY A 51 -4.81 -14.73 -8.43
CA GLY A 51 -4.68 -14.34 -9.84
C GLY A 51 -5.77 -13.41 -10.35
N ALA A 52 -6.65 -12.88 -9.49
CA ALA A 52 -7.61 -11.85 -9.86
C ALA A 52 -7.04 -10.44 -9.84
N GLY A 53 -5.93 -10.19 -9.10
CA GLY A 53 -5.34 -8.86 -8.96
C GLY A 53 -6.06 -7.97 -7.95
N LEU A 54 -6.71 -8.55 -6.93
CA LEU A 54 -7.42 -7.80 -5.87
C LEU A 54 -6.54 -6.76 -5.18
N SER A 55 -5.28 -7.12 -4.90
CA SER A 55 -4.32 -6.20 -4.26
C SER A 55 -4.04 -4.98 -5.14
N HIS A 56 -3.95 -5.18 -6.46
CA HIS A 56 -3.73 -4.12 -7.43
C HIS A 56 -5.00 -3.24 -7.60
N VAL A 57 -6.18 -3.84 -7.58
CA VAL A 57 -7.44 -3.08 -7.56
C VAL A 57 -7.50 -2.16 -6.33
N LEU A 58 -7.13 -2.66 -5.14
CA LEU A 58 -7.10 -1.83 -3.94
C LEU A 58 -6.04 -0.72 -4.00
N GLU A 59 -4.89 -0.97 -4.64
CA GLU A 59 -3.90 0.07 -4.88
C GLU A 59 -4.52 1.28 -5.58
N HIS A 60 -5.30 1.08 -6.65
CA HIS A 60 -6.01 2.12 -7.37
C HIS A 60 -7.12 2.75 -6.51
N MET A 61 -7.90 1.93 -5.84
CA MET A 61 -9.13 2.38 -5.19
C MET A 61 -8.93 3.16 -3.89
N LEU A 62 -7.82 2.96 -3.15
CA LEU A 62 -7.62 3.66 -1.89
C LEU A 62 -7.47 5.17 -2.06
N PHE A 63 -7.06 5.63 -3.24
CA PHE A 63 -6.96 7.06 -3.56
C PHE A 63 -8.29 7.72 -3.98
N LYS A 64 -9.36 6.95 -4.19
CA LYS A 64 -10.61 7.45 -4.77
C LYS A 64 -11.57 8.06 -3.76
N GLY A 65 -11.28 7.95 -2.48
CA GLY A 65 -12.02 8.62 -1.42
C GLY A 65 -12.07 7.84 -0.13
N THR A 66 -12.32 8.59 0.93
CA THR A 66 -12.51 8.10 2.29
C THR A 66 -13.89 8.51 2.80
N THR A 67 -14.22 8.11 4.02
CA THR A 67 -15.48 8.54 4.66
C THR A 67 -15.58 10.04 4.91
N THR A 68 -14.45 10.76 4.84
CA THR A 68 -14.35 12.19 5.16
C THR A 68 -13.86 13.06 4.02
N ARG A 69 -13.28 12.47 2.97
CA ARG A 69 -12.64 13.20 1.86
C ARG A 69 -12.89 12.49 0.53
N SER A 70 -13.13 13.27 -0.51
CA SER A 70 -13.09 12.78 -1.89
C SER A 70 -11.65 12.52 -2.36
N GLY A 71 -11.49 11.75 -3.44
CA GLY A 71 -10.17 11.52 -4.05
C GLY A 71 -9.48 12.82 -4.49
N VAL A 72 -10.26 13.77 -5.02
CA VAL A 72 -9.75 15.10 -5.42
C VAL A 72 -9.23 15.90 -4.22
N GLU A 73 -9.94 15.85 -3.08
CA GLU A 73 -9.48 16.53 -1.86
C GLU A 73 -8.20 15.89 -1.29
N LEU A 74 -8.08 14.55 -1.35
CA LEU A 74 -6.86 13.85 -0.94
C LEU A 74 -5.66 14.27 -1.80
N ASP A 75 -5.84 14.37 -3.13
CA ASP A 75 -4.80 14.80 -4.06
C ASP A 75 -4.37 16.25 -3.80
N HIS A 76 -5.34 17.17 -3.67
CA HIS A 76 -5.08 18.58 -3.37
C HIS A 76 -4.33 18.77 -2.05
N LEU A 77 -4.70 18.03 -0.98
CA LEU A 77 -4.00 18.14 0.31
C LEU A 77 -2.51 17.83 0.19
N ILE A 78 -2.15 16.81 -0.57
CA ILE A 78 -0.75 16.44 -0.77
C ILE A 78 -0.04 17.45 -1.70
N GLN A 79 -0.69 17.89 -2.78
CA GLN A 79 -0.12 18.88 -3.71
C GLN A 79 0.10 20.24 -3.04
N ASP A 80 -0.87 20.72 -2.27
CA ASP A 80 -0.79 21.99 -1.53
C ASP A 80 0.31 21.95 -0.44
N ALA A 81 0.57 20.77 0.12
CA ALA A 81 1.71 20.55 1.00
C ALA A 81 3.06 20.48 0.27
N GLY A 82 3.07 20.62 -1.05
CA GLY A 82 4.26 20.50 -1.89
C GLY A 82 4.73 19.05 -2.07
N GLY A 83 3.86 18.10 -1.79
CA GLY A 83 4.15 16.66 -1.83
C GLY A 83 3.71 15.99 -3.13
N TYR A 84 4.13 14.77 -3.24
CA TYR A 84 3.73 13.83 -4.29
C TYR A 84 3.45 12.48 -3.64
N PHE A 85 2.34 11.84 -4.01
CA PHE A 85 2.03 10.50 -3.55
C PHE A 85 1.90 9.51 -4.70
N ASN A 86 2.18 8.24 -4.39
CA ASN A 86 2.05 7.13 -5.32
C ASN A 86 1.90 5.83 -4.53
N ALA A 87 1.70 4.73 -5.25
CA ALA A 87 1.65 3.40 -4.67
C ALA A 87 2.26 2.36 -5.60
N TYR A 88 2.48 1.17 -5.07
CA TYR A 88 2.80 -0.02 -5.87
C TYR A 88 2.38 -1.29 -5.16
N THR A 89 2.00 -2.30 -5.94
CA THR A 89 1.69 -3.64 -5.48
C THR A 89 2.76 -4.63 -5.92
N SER A 90 3.11 -5.56 -5.03
CA SER A 90 3.99 -6.69 -5.28
C SER A 90 3.30 -8.00 -4.89
N PHE A 91 4.05 -9.09 -4.89
CA PHE A 91 3.52 -10.39 -4.51
C PHE A 91 3.09 -10.45 -3.04
N ASP A 92 3.86 -9.84 -2.14
CA ASP A 92 3.73 -9.96 -0.69
C ASP A 92 3.39 -8.65 0.04
N ARG A 93 3.27 -7.55 -0.68
CA ARG A 93 3.01 -6.22 -0.12
C ARG A 93 2.31 -5.28 -1.09
N THR A 94 1.60 -4.33 -0.51
CA THR A 94 1.12 -3.11 -1.18
C THR A 94 1.63 -1.92 -0.38
N VAL A 95 2.18 -0.92 -1.04
CA VAL A 95 2.82 0.24 -0.41
C VAL A 95 2.24 1.52 -0.98
N TYR A 96 1.81 2.40 -0.11
CA TYR A 96 1.40 3.78 -0.44
C TYR A 96 2.43 4.73 0.16
N HIS A 97 2.87 5.70 -0.60
CA HIS A 97 3.95 6.57 -0.15
C HIS A 97 3.77 8.02 -0.58
N VAL A 98 4.24 8.91 0.26
CA VAL A 98 4.28 10.36 0.03
C VAL A 98 5.71 10.83 0.23
N THR A 99 6.19 11.68 -0.68
CA THR A 99 7.38 12.49 -0.49
C THR A 99 6.96 13.95 -0.45
N THR A 100 7.39 14.70 0.57
CA THR A 100 6.94 16.08 0.81
C THR A 100 8.06 16.89 1.49
N PRO A 101 8.06 18.23 1.40
CA PRO A 101 8.83 19.06 2.34
C PRO A 101 8.49 18.68 3.79
N SER A 102 9.45 18.80 4.71
CA SER A 102 9.24 18.40 6.11
C SER A 102 8.02 19.07 6.78
N SER A 103 7.64 20.27 6.35
CA SER A 103 6.41 20.96 6.79
C SER A 103 5.11 20.22 6.43
N GLY A 104 5.13 19.36 5.41
CA GLY A 104 3.98 18.57 4.95
C GLY A 104 3.84 17.21 5.65
N THR A 105 4.78 16.83 6.52
CA THR A 105 4.82 15.49 7.17
C THR A 105 3.50 15.13 7.85
N LYS A 106 2.92 16.06 8.63
CA LYS A 106 1.67 15.81 9.33
C LYS A 106 0.49 15.54 8.38
N ILE A 107 0.41 16.27 7.27
CA ILE A 107 -0.62 16.09 6.25
C ILE A 107 -0.43 14.72 5.57
N ALA A 108 0.80 14.36 5.23
CA ALA A 108 1.10 13.07 4.62
C ALA A 108 0.75 11.88 5.52
N LEU A 109 1.07 11.96 6.82
CA LEU A 109 0.68 10.95 7.81
C LEU A 109 -0.84 10.84 7.94
N ASP A 110 -1.54 11.98 7.99
CA ASP A 110 -3.00 12.03 8.08
C ASP A 110 -3.67 11.41 6.86
N VAL A 111 -3.25 11.77 5.65
CA VAL A 111 -3.79 11.24 4.39
C VAL A 111 -3.53 9.73 4.25
N LEU A 112 -2.28 9.28 4.49
CA LEU A 112 -1.96 7.85 4.38
C LEU A 112 -2.69 7.00 5.42
N ALA A 113 -2.87 7.51 6.64
CA ALA A 113 -3.67 6.82 7.65
C ALA A 113 -5.15 6.78 7.24
N ASP A 114 -5.69 7.87 6.70
CA ASP A 114 -7.10 7.98 6.31
C ASP A 114 -7.43 7.01 5.15
N ILE A 115 -6.62 6.98 4.08
CA ILE A 115 -6.86 6.05 2.97
C ILE A 115 -6.74 4.59 3.39
N ALA A 116 -5.85 4.26 4.33
CA ALA A 116 -5.69 2.89 4.81
C ALA A 116 -6.83 2.43 5.71
N LEU A 117 -7.43 3.33 6.50
CA LEU A 117 -8.46 3.00 7.50
C LEU A 117 -9.88 3.20 6.99
N ASN A 118 -10.11 4.18 6.12
CA ASN A 118 -11.43 4.74 5.86
C ASN A 118 -11.80 4.78 4.38
N ALA A 119 -11.09 4.05 3.50
CA ALA A 119 -11.43 4.01 2.07
C ALA A 119 -12.87 3.55 1.85
N THR A 120 -13.61 4.27 1.01
CA THR A 120 -15.03 4.01 0.72
C THR A 120 -15.25 3.16 -0.51
N LEU A 121 -14.23 3.04 -1.36
CA LEU A 121 -14.30 2.30 -2.64
C LEU A 121 -15.55 2.70 -3.45
N PRO A 122 -15.69 3.98 -3.90
CA PRO A 122 -16.90 4.47 -4.54
C PRO A 122 -17.26 3.68 -5.80
N ASP A 123 -18.56 3.39 -6.02
CA ASP A 123 -19.01 2.52 -7.11
C ASP A 123 -18.71 3.10 -8.51
N ASP A 124 -18.91 4.39 -8.68
CA ASP A 124 -18.63 5.13 -9.92
C ASP A 124 -17.14 5.16 -10.27
N GLU A 125 -16.29 5.31 -9.27
CA GLU A 125 -14.84 5.23 -9.43
C GLU A 125 -14.38 3.78 -9.69
N LEU A 126 -15.00 2.80 -9.03
CA LEU A 126 -14.62 1.38 -9.18
C LEU A 126 -14.78 0.92 -10.63
N GLU A 127 -15.92 1.17 -11.27
CA GLU A 127 -16.14 0.81 -12.67
C GLU A 127 -15.08 1.44 -13.59
N THR A 128 -14.75 2.70 -13.34
CA THR A 128 -13.74 3.44 -14.11
C THR A 128 -12.36 2.81 -13.93
N GLU A 129 -11.96 2.49 -12.69
CA GLU A 129 -10.66 1.92 -12.42
C GLU A 129 -10.53 0.47 -12.91
N LEU A 130 -11.58 -0.31 -12.83
CA LEU A 130 -11.56 -1.66 -13.43
C LEU A 130 -11.29 -1.58 -14.95
N ASP A 131 -11.83 -0.57 -15.65
CA ASP A 131 -11.53 -0.35 -17.07
C ASP A 131 -10.09 0.14 -17.32
N VAL A 132 -9.53 0.95 -16.41
CA VAL A 132 -8.11 1.34 -16.46
C VAL A 132 -7.22 0.10 -16.33
N ILE A 133 -7.47 -0.73 -15.34
CA ILE A 133 -6.67 -1.96 -15.09
C ILE A 133 -6.78 -2.93 -16.28
N ARG A 134 -7.95 -3.04 -16.92
CA ARG A 134 -8.11 -3.84 -18.15
C ARG A 134 -7.19 -3.36 -19.27
N ARG A 135 -7.06 -2.06 -19.45
CA ARG A 135 -6.14 -1.47 -20.45
C ARG A 135 -4.68 -1.72 -20.07
N GLU A 136 -4.34 -1.64 -18.79
CA GLU A 136 -2.99 -1.97 -18.32
C GLU A 136 -2.63 -3.45 -18.57
N MET A 137 -3.59 -4.37 -18.40
CA MET A 137 -3.39 -5.78 -18.76
C MET A 137 -3.08 -5.94 -20.26
N GLU A 138 -3.81 -5.22 -21.12
CA GLU A 138 -3.58 -5.22 -22.58
C GLU A 138 -2.20 -4.66 -22.91
N MET A 139 -1.83 -3.51 -22.36
CA MET A 139 -0.49 -2.92 -22.52
C MET A 139 0.62 -3.87 -22.04
N GLY A 140 0.38 -4.56 -20.92
CA GLY A 140 1.32 -5.55 -20.39
C GLY A 140 1.48 -6.77 -21.30
N ASN A 141 0.44 -7.14 -22.04
CA ASN A 141 0.51 -8.22 -23.04
C ASN A 141 1.29 -7.81 -24.30
N ASP A 142 1.33 -6.54 -24.64
CA ASP A 142 2.08 -6.00 -25.77
C ASP A 142 3.57 -5.76 -25.44
N ASP A 143 3.93 -5.73 -24.16
CA ASP A 143 5.32 -5.53 -23.70
C ASP A 143 6.08 -6.88 -23.62
N PRO A 144 7.10 -7.10 -24.45
CA PRO A 144 7.88 -8.34 -24.44
C PRO A 144 8.60 -8.61 -23.10
N SER A 145 9.03 -7.56 -22.40
CA SER A 145 9.73 -7.68 -21.11
C SER A 145 8.78 -8.17 -20.03
N ARG A 146 7.59 -7.56 -19.93
CA ARG A 146 6.55 -8.00 -18.99
C ARG A 146 6.07 -9.41 -19.28
N ARG A 147 5.89 -9.77 -20.54
CA ARG A 147 5.55 -11.15 -20.96
C ARG A 147 6.62 -12.16 -20.58
N SER A 148 7.90 -11.83 -20.82
CA SER A 148 9.03 -12.69 -20.44
C SER A 148 9.09 -12.90 -18.94
N SER A 149 8.95 -11.83 -18.16
CA SER A 149 8.94 -11.89 -16.69
C SER A 149 7.80 -12.77 -16.19
N ARG A 150 6.57 -12.54 -16.68
CA ARG A 150 5.42 -13.38 -16.33
C ARG A 150 5.68 -14.86 -16.64
N ARG A 151 6.18 -15.16 -17.85
CA ARG A 151 6.46 -16.53 -18.26
C ARG A 151 7.55 -17.20 -17.43
N LEU A 152 8.54 -16.41 -16.99
CA LEU A 152 9.58 -16.87 -16.07
C LEU A 152 8.97 -17.36 -14.76
N PHE A 153 8.12 -16.55 -14.11
CA PHE A 153 7.48 -16.89 -12.85
C PHE A 153 6.52 -18.09 -12.99
N GLU A 154 5.69 -18.12 -14.04
CA GLU A 154 4.80 -19.26 -14.35
C GLU A 154 5.57 -20.57 -14.54
N THR A 155 6.80 -20.51 -15.04
CA THR A 155 7.64 -21.69 -15.29
C THR A 155 8.45 -22.09 -14.06
N ALA A 156 9.00 -21.11 -13.33
CA ALA A 156 9.83 -21.35 -12.15
C ALA A 156 9.02 -21.87 -10.95
N TYR A 157 7.77 -21.42 -10.83
CA TYR A 157 6.88 -21.82 -9.73
C TYR A 157 5.75 -22.71 -10.25
N THR A 158 5.68 -23.97 -9.82
CA THR A 158 4.63 -24.92 -10.24
C THR A 158 3.40 -24.86 -9.33
N HIS A 159 3.59 -24.65 -8.03
CA HIS A 159 2.53 -24.68 -7.01
C HIS A 159 2.44 -23.39 -6.20
N SER A 160 3.55 -22.64 -6.05
CA SER A 160 3.56 -21.41 -5.29
C SER A 160 2.68 -20.33 -5.93
N PRO A 161 1.95 -19.53 -5.13
CA PRO A 161 1.15 -18.40 -5.61
C PRO A 161 1.97 -17.31 -6.34
N TYR A 162 3.29 -17.29 -6.17
CA TYR A 162 4.20 -16.43 -6.95
C TYR A 162 4.17 -16.67 -8.46
N ARG A 163 3.58 -17.78 -8.92
CA ARG A 163 3.41 -18.06 -10.35
C ARG A 163 2.40 -17.12 -11.03
N HIS A 164 1.49 -16.52 -10.26
CA HIS A 164 0.43 -15.67 -10.79
C HIS A 164 0.90 -14.22 -10.91
N THR A 165 0.44 -13.55 -11.95
CA THR A 165 0.77 -12.13 -12.16
C THR A 165 0.07 -11.24 -11.14
N VAL A 166 0.76 -10.19 -10.68
CA VAL A 166 0.22 -9.24 -9.69
C VAL A 166 -1.01 -8.49 -10.22
N ILE A 167 -1.02 -8.12 -11.51
CA ILE A 167 -2.15 -7.42 -12.13
C ILE A 167 -3.37 -8.32 -12.33
N GLY A 168 -3.20 -9.62 -12.26
CA GLY A 168 -4.27 -10.60 -12.46
C GLY A 168 -4.41 -11.10 -13.91
N TYR A 169 -5.29 -12.11 -14.06
CA TYR A 169 -5.70 -12.65 -15.35
C TYR A 169 -7.11 -12.17 -15.66
N ARG A 170 -7.35 -11.74 -16.89
CA ARG A 170 -8.59 -11.11 -17.34
C ARG A 170 -9.85 -11.93 -17.00
N ASP A 171 -9.80 -13.22 -17.20
CA ASP A 171 -10.92 -14.16 -16.98
C ASP A 171 -11.29 -14.33 -15.50
N ILE A 172 -10.33 -14.17 -14.59
CA ILE A 172 -10.56 -14.18 -13.14
C ILE A 172 -10.94 -12.77 -12.66
N PHE A 173 -10.22 -11.75 -13.14
CA PHE A 173 -10.45 -10.34 -12.81
C PHE A 173 -11.90 -9.90 -13.13
N ASP A 174 -12.43 -10.28 -14.30
CA ASP A 174 -13.79 -9.91 -14.72
C ASP A 174 -14.90 -10.58 -13.87
N GLN A 175 -14.55 -11.47 -12.94
CA GLN A 175 -15.49 -12.08 -11.98
C GLN A 175 -15.51 -11.34 -10.64
N LEU A 176 -14.60 -10.35 -10.44
CA LEU A 176 -14.58 -9.58 -9.22
C LEU A 176 -15.82 -8.71 -9.11
N ASP A 177 -16.45 -8.77 -7.95
CA ASP A 177 -17.50 -7.86 -7.54
C ASP A 177 -17.02 -6.95 -6.39
N ARG A 178 -17.81 -5.94 -6.11
CA ARG A 178 -17.53 -5.00 -5.01
C ARG A 178 -17.38 -5.71 -3.66
N GLU A 179 -18.20 -6.72 -3.39
CA GLU A 179 -18.20 -7.43 -2.12
C GLU A 179 -16.85 -8.16 -1.91
N ALA A 180 -16.30 -8.76 -2.96
CA ALA A 180 -15.00 -9.41 -2.93
C ALA A 180 -13.88 -8.41 -2.59
N ILE A 181 -13.90 -7.24 -3.25
CA ILE A 181 -12.90 -6.19 -3.05
C ILE A 181 -13.00 -5.60 -1.63
N GLU A 182 -14.20 -5.27 -1.18
CA GLU A 182 -14.45 -4.71 0.15
C GLU A 182 -14.11 -5.72 1.27
N SER A 183 -14.49 -6.99 1.10
CA SER A 183 -14.15 -8.05 2.06
C SER A 183 -12.63 -8.24 2.18
N TYR A 184 -11.94 -8.19 1.06
CA TYR A 184 -10.48 -8.30 1.05
C TYR A 184 -9.81 -7.10 1.72
N TYR A 185 -10.26 -5.87 1.44
CA TYR A 185 -9.79 -4.66 2.11
C TYR A 185 -9.95 -4.76 3.63
N ARG A 186 -11.15 -5.07 4.09
CA ARG A 186 -11.45 -5.18 5.54
C ARG A 186 -10.66 -6.27 6.25
N ALA A 187 -10.37 -7.38 5.57
CA ALA A 187 -9.63 -8.49 6.14
C ALA A 187 -8.10 -8.23 6.23
N ARG A 188 -7.56 -7.38 5.37
CA ARG A 188 -6.12 -7.24 5.19
C ARG A 188 -5.56 -5.89 5.66
N TYR A 189 -6.33 -4.79 5.59
CA TYR A 189 -5.87 -3.45 5.99
C TYR A 189 -6.14 -3.21 7.48
N ALA A 190 -5.52 -4.04 8.31
CA ALA A 190 -5.61 -3.97 9.77
C ALA A 190 -4.31 -3.38 10.36
N PRO A 191 -4.37 -2.72 11.55
CA PRO A 191 -3.18 -2.15 12.18
C PRO A 191 -2.03 -3.15 12.31
N ASN A 192 -2.31 -4.35 12.77
CA ASN A 192 -1.32 -5.42 12.97
C ASN A 192 -0.86 -6.13 11.67
N ASN A 193 -1.40 -5.74 10.52
CA ASN A 193 -0.95 -6.17 9.19
C ASN A 193 -0.26 -5.04 8.41
N CYS A 194 -0.26 -3.83 8.96
CA CYS A 194 0.37 -2.67 8.35
C CYS A 194 1.51 -2.15 9.22
N PHE A 195 2.41 -1.39 8.62
CA PHE A 195 3.41 -0.61 9.33
C PHE A 195 3.75 0.66 8.56
N PHE A 196 4.15 1.70 9.30
CA PHE A 196 4.65 2.93 8.71
C PHE A 196 6.18 2.92 8.66
N VAL A 197 6.73 3.50 7.60
CA VAL A 197 8.14 3.87 7.49
C VAL A 197 8.20 5.37 7.23
N VAL A 198 8.84 6.11 8.13
CA VAL A 198 8.94 7.55 8.07
C VAL A 198 10.42 7.94 8.15
N THR A 199 10.93 8.60 7.12
CA THR A 199 12.33 9.00 7.06
C THR A 199 12.48 10.45 6.58
N GLY A 200 13.56 11.11 6.96
CA GLY A 200 13.89 12.48 6.60
C GLY A 200 13.84 13.45 7.77
N ASP A 201 13.60 14.72 7.48
CA ASP A 201 13.51 15.78 8.49
C ASP A 201 12.16 15.70 9.23
N VAL A 202 12.10 14.82 10.21
CA VAL A 202 10.89 14.47 10.96
C VAL A 202 11.15 14.41 12.46
N ASN A 203 10.16 14.80 13.26
CA ASN A 203 10.18 14.63 14.71
C ASN A 203 9.51 13.30 15.09
N PRO A 204 10.24 12.34 15.66
CA PRO A 204 9.67 11.05 16.03
C PRO A 204 8.47 11.13 16.97
N GLY A 205 8.51 12.03 17.95
CA GLY A 205 7.41 12.21 18.90
C GLY A 205 6.13 12.70 18.24
N GLU A 206 6.23 13.59 17.25
CA GLU A 206 5.07 14.04 16.46
C GLU A 206 4.51 12.94 15.59
N VAL A 207 5.37 12.16 14.93
CA VAL A 207 4.95 11.00 14.11
C VAL A 207 4.14 10.01 14.93
N ILE A 208 4.68 9.61 16.09
CA ILE A 208 4.00 8.68 17.00
C ILE A 208 2.70 9.27 17.52
N SER A 209 2.68 10.55 17.89
CA SER A 209 1.47 11.22 18.39
C SER A 209 0.34 11.20 17.35
N VAL A 210 0.63 11.56 16.09
CA VAL A 210 -0.36 11.57 14.99
C VAL A 210 -0.89 10.18 14.74
N LEU A 211 -0.02 9.18 14.59
CA LEU A 211 -0.45 7.81 14.30
C LEU A 211 -1.18 7.17 15.48
N SER A 212 -0.76 7.45 16.72
CA SER A 212 -1.47 6.99 17.92
C SER A 212 -2.90 7.54 17.99
N GLU A 213 -3.11 8.80 17.65
CA GLU A 213 -4.44 9.42 17.61
C GLU A 213 -5.31 8.79 16.51
N LYS A 214 -4.78 8.65 15.29
CA LYS A 214 -5.51 8.09 14.14
C LYS A 214 -5.91 6.63 14.34
N TYR A 215 -5.04 5.84 14.95
CA TYR A 215 -5.26 4.41 15.14
C TYR A 215 -5.83 4.04 16.52
N ALA A 216 -6.15 5.03 17.40
CA ALA A 216 -6.58 4.80 18.78
C ALA A 216 -7.80 3.88 18.93
N SER A 217 -8.76 3.96 17.99
CA SER A 217 -9.99 3.17 18.00
C SER A 217 -9.93 1.89 17.17
N GLN A 218 -8.81 1.64 16.50
CA GLN A 218 -8.68 0.51 15.57
C GLN A 218 -8.16 -0.73 16.30
N PRO A 219 -8.94 -1.82 16.36
CA PRO A 219 -8.51 -3.05 17.02
C PRO A 219 -7.52 -3.85 16.16
N MET A 220 -6.76 -4.73 16.81
CA MET A 220 -6.11 -5.83 16.11
C MET A 220 -7.16 -6.75 15.50
N LEU A 221 -6.90 -7.24 14.28
CA LEU A 221 -7.76 -8.23 13.63
C LEU A 221 -7.06 -9.59 13.53
N PRO A 222 -7.81 -10.69 13.59
CA PRO A 222 -7.28 -12.00 13.22
C PRO A 222 -6.99 -11.99 11.71
N LEU A 223 -5.72 -12.17 11.35
CA LEU A 223 -5.31 -12.18 9.95
C LEU A 223 -5.57 -13.55 9.33
N PRO A 224 -6.11 -13.61 8.09
CA PRO A 224 -6.22 -14.86 7.37
C PRO A 224 -4.83 -15.49 7.17
N PRO A 225 -4.68 -16.80 7.35
CA PRO A 225 -3.40 -17.48 7.16
C PRO A 225 -2.95 -17.36 5.70
N VAL A 226 -1.64 -17.29 5.49
CA VAL A 226 -1.06 -17.33 4.15
C VAL A 226 -0.54 -18.74 3.91
N LEU A 227 -1.18 -19.46 3.00
CA LEU A 227 -0.74 -20.76 2.57
C LEU A 227 0.21 -20.59 1.38
N ILE A 228 1.50 -20.47 1.67
CA ILE A 228 2.54 -20.55 0.64
C ILE A 228 3.01 -22.01 0.62
N PRO A 229 2.64 -22.79 -0.39
CA PRO A 229 3.14 -24.15 -0.54
C PRO A 229 4.67 -24.13 -0.68
N PRO A 230 5.37 -25.14 -0.15
CA PRO A 230 6.81 -25.24 -0.24
C PRO A 230 7.30 -25.38 -1.70
#